data_36d22122714eff8832b9db64fe50009d
#
_entry.id   36d22122714eff8832b9db64fe50009d
#
_cell.length_a   1.000
_cell.length_b   1.000
_cell.length_c   1.000
_cell.angle_alpha   90.00
_cell.angle_beta   90.00
_cell.angle_gamma   90.00
#
_symmetry.space_group_name_H-M   'P 1'
#
loop_
_entity.id
_entity.type
_entity.pdbx_description
1 polymer ?
#
loop_
_entity_poly.entity_id
_entity_poly.type
_entity_poly.pdbx_seq_one_letter_code
_entity_poly.pdbx_strand_id
1 'polypeptide(L)'
;MYDTYRQVWNELIAEGAPFHIEEIEVRGSSMRVYSNAPTSLREIWLASTVHDEAEYLVYGEERWTYNKAHRDVASISNWLQQQGVVKGDRVSIAMRNFPEWLLCYWACVATGITVVGMNAWWVEDEMEYGLNDAAPKVLFTDSERLQRFLNIRENFTEIVTVGIRLAETVNDVFTFDSVVATGGPLPTTAVEPDSDACIFYTSGTTGYPK
;
A
#
# COMPACT_ATOMS: atom_id res chain seq x y z
N MET A 1 -3.66 -36.14 -19.02
CA MET A 1 -4.03 -34.99 -18.15
C MET A 1 -2.88 -33.97 -18.02
N TYR A 2 -1.67 -34.36 -17.61
CA TYR A 2 -0.51 -33.44 -17.49
C TYR A 2 -0.11 -32.80 -18.84
N ASP A 3 -0.12 -33.57 -19.92
CA ASP A 3 0.22 -33.07 -21.26
C ASP A 3 -0.80 -32.07 -21.79
N THR A 4 -2.10 -32.23 -21.45
CA THR A 4 -3.15 -31.28 -21.83
C THR A 4 -2.96 -29.92 -21.13
N TYR A 5 -2.61 -29.91 -19.84
CA TYR A 5 -2.33 -28.66 -19.11
C TYR A 5 -1.07 -27.96 -19.68
N ARG A 6 -0.03 -28.72 -20.03
CA ARG A 6 1.18 -28.17 -20.60
C ARG A 6 0.94 -27.56 -22.00
N GLN A 7 0.07 -28.22 -22.79
CA GLN A 7 -0.32 -27.69 -24.10
C GLN A 7 -1.08 -26.36 -23.94
N VAL A 8 -2.13 -26.32 -23.10
CA VAL A 8 -2.90 -25.11 -22.85
C VAL A 8 -1.99 -23.98 -22.29
N TRP A 9 -1.10 -24.32 -21.37
CA TRP A 9 -0.12 -23.36 -20.85
C TRP A 9 0.70 -22.77 -21.99
N ASN A 10 1.30 -23.58 -22.84
CA ASN A 10 2.12 -23.13 -23.96
C ASN A 10 1.34 -22.25 -24.96
N GLU A 11 0.07 -22.59 -25.21
CA GLU A 11 -0.80 -21.77 -26.07
C GLU A 11 -1.09 -20.39 -25.46
N LEU A 12 -1.30 -20.33 -24.13
CA LEU A 12 -1.60 -19.09 -23.42
C LEU A 12 -0.42 -18.13 -23.32
N ILE A 13 0.83 -18.64 -23.27
CA ILE A 13 2.05 -17.82 -23.12
C ILE A 13 2.77 -17.59 -24.45
N ALA A 14 2.29 -18.13 -25.55
CA ALA A 14 2.91 -17.99 -26.87
C ALA A 14 2.92 -16.53 -27.34
N GLU A 15 3.76 -16.21 -28.30
CA GLU A 15 3.82 -14.88 -28.93
C GLU A 15 2.43 -14.48 -29.45
N GLY A 16 1.98 -13.28 -29.11
CA GLY A 16 0.66 -12.74 -29.44
C GLY A 16 -0.51 -13.28 -28.61
N ALA A 17 -0.27 -14.23 -27.69
CA ALA A 17 -1.29 -14.72 -26.77
C ALA A 17 -1.51 -13.74 -25.60
N PRO A 18 -2.67 -13.83 -24.88
CA PRO A 18 -3.03 -12.91 -23.79
C PRO A 18 -1.98 -12.84 -22.65
N PHE A 19 -1.31 -13.96 -22.38
CA PHE A 19 -0.30 -14.09 -21.32
C PHE A 19 1.09 -14.32 -21.88
N HIS A 20 1.38 -13.74 -23.06
CA HIS A 20 2.71 -13.83 -23.67
C HIS A 20 3.79 -13.46 -22.67
N ILE A 21 4.81 -14.31 -22.55
CA ILE A 21 5.96 -14.13 -21.67
C ILE A 21 7.17 -13.76 -22.49
N GLU A 22 7.83 -12.68 -22.10
CA GLU A 22 9.13 -12.26 -22.62
C GLU A 22 10.19 -12.20 -21.53
N GLU A 23 11.45 -12.22 -21.89
CA GLU A 23 12.56 -11.99 -20.97
C GLU A 23 13.06 -10.55 -21.14
N ILE A 24 13.11 -9.83 -20.03
CA ILE A 24 13.65 -8.47 -19.96
C ILE A 24 14.72 -8.37 -18.87
N GLU A 25 15.60 -7.39 -18.99
CA GLU A 25 16.55 -7.08 -17.93
C GLU A 25 15.93 -6.07 -16.94
N VAL A 26 15.89 -6.44 -15.65
CA VAL A 26 15.43 -5.58 -14.57
C VAL A 26 16.53 -5.47 -13.52
N ARG A 27 17.05 -4.28 -13.29
CA ARG A 27 18.11 -4.00 -12.29
C ARG A 27 19.32 -4.96 -12.42
N GLY A 28 19.72 -5.27 -13.65
CA GLY A 28 20.86 -6.16 -13.95
C GLY A 28 20.59 -7.66 -13.83
N SER A 29 19.30 -8.04 -13.72
CA SER A 29 18.88 -9.44 -13.68
C SER A 29 17.88 -9.74 -14.79
N SER A 30 18.06 -10.85 -15.53
CA SER A 30 17.07 -11.33 -16.49
C SER A 30 15.84 -11.85 -15.75
N MET A 31 14.67 -11.33 -16.12
CA MET A 31 13.38 -11.70 -15.52
C MET A 31 12.36 -12.01 -16.61
N ARG A 32 11.51 -13.00 -16.32
CA ARG A 32 10.35 -13.33 -17.18
C ARG A 32 9.17 -12.47 -16.77
N VAL A 33 8.60 -11.75 -17.73
CA VAL A 33 7.45 -10.86 -17.52
C VAL A 33 6.34 -11.16 -18.49
N TYR A 34 5.11 -10.81 -18.14
CA TYR A 34 4.00 -10.81 -19.09
C TYR A 34 4.03 -9.53 -19.90
N SER A 35 4.25 -9.62 -21.21
CA SER A 35 4.38 -8.46 -22.11
C SER A 35 3.13 -7.57 -22.17
N ASN A 36 1.96 -8.15 -21.90
CA ASN A 36 0.67 -7.44 -21.90
C ASN A 36 0.20 -7.02 -20.50
N ALA A 37 1.04 -7.15 -19.47
CA ALA A 37 0.68 -6.71 -18.12
C ALA A 37 0.61 -5.17 -18.03
N PRO A 38 -0.25 -4.62 -17.16
CA PRO A 38 -0.16 -3.20 -16.80
C PRO A 38 1.26 -2.87 -16.30
N THR A 39 1.78 -1.71 -16.68
CA THR A 39 3.17 -1.34 -16.40
C THR A 39 3.40 -0.94 -14.94
N SER A 40 2.33 -0.68 -14.19
CA SER A 40 2.43 -0.33 -12.76
C SER A 40 1.15 -0.64 -12.00
N LEU A 41 1.24 -0.71 -10.67
CA LEU A 41 0.06 -0.79 -9.80
C LEU A 41 -0.84 0.45 -9.93
N ARG A 42 -0.26 1.61 -10.28
CA ARG A 42 -1.05 2.81 -10.61
C ARG A 42 -2.00 2.57 -11.78
N GLU A 43 -1.53 1.94 -12.85
CA GLU A 43 -2.37 1.64 -14.02
C GLU A 43 -3.51 0.67 -13.66
N ILE A 44 -3.22 -0.33 -12.84
CA ILE A 44 -4.26 -1.25 -12.33
C ILE A 44 -5.32 -0.48 -11.54
N TRP A 45 -4.88 0.43 -10.65
CA TRP A 45 -5.80 1.26 -9.88
C TRP A 45 -6.64 2.17 -10.79
N LEU A 46 -6.03 2.86 -11.73
CA LEU A 46 -6.73 3.73 -12.67
C LEU A 46 -7.70 2.95 -13.58
N ALA A 47 -7.33 1.77 -14.03
CA ALA A 47 -8.22 0.92 -14.83
C ALA A 47 -9.48 0.50 -14.07
N SER A 48 -9.42 0.41 -12.75
CA SER A 48 -10.57 0.04 -11.92
C SER A 48 -11.68 1.10 -11.87
N THR A 49 -11.44 2.32 -12.37
CA THR A 49 -12.47 3.38 -12.46
C THR A 49 -13.69 2.97 -13.28
N VAL A 50 -13.54 2.02 -14.21
CA VAL A 50 -14.65 1.49 -15.04
C VAL A 50 -15.76 0.83 -14.22
N HIS A 51 -15.47 0.45 -12.97
CA HIS A 51 -16.45 -0.20 -12.09
C HIS A 51 -17.39 0.77 -11.38
N ASP A 52 -17.10 2.07 -11.43
CA ASP A 52 -17.96 3.18 -11.01
C ASP A 52 -18.63 2.94 -9.65
N GLU A 53 -19.95 2.79 -9.60
CA GLU A 53 -20.72 2.60 -8.37
C GLU A 53 -20.82 1.13 -7.91
N ALA A 54 -20.10 0.19 -8.54
CA ALA A 54 -20.03 -1.17 -8.04
C ALA A 54 -19.37 -1.22 -6.64
N GLU A 55 -19.79 -2.17 -5.81
CA GLU A 55 -19.20 -2.38 -4.49
C GLU A 55 -17.74 -2.84 -4.64
N TYR A 56 -16.84 -2.18 -3.92
CA TYR A 56 -15.42 -2.50 -3.87
C TYR A 56 -15.01 -3.12 -2.52
N LEU A 57 -15.35 -2.46 -1.40
CA LEU A 57 -15.03 -2.94 -0.06
C LEU A 57 -16.30 -3.11 0.76
N VAL A 58 -16.36 -4.22 1.48
CA VAL A 58 -17.43 -4.56 2.41
C VAL A 58 -16.82 -4.91 3.76
N TYR A 59 -17.22 -4.16 4.81
CA TYR A 59 -16.76 -4.38 6.16
C TYR A 59 -17.93 -4.20 7.14
N GLY A 60 -18.48 -5.30 7.66
CA GLY A 60 -19.75 -5.24 8.41
C GLY A 60 -20.85 -4.59 7.57
N GLU A 61 -21.41 -3.50 8.07
CA GLU A 61 -22.42 -2.70 7.37
C GLU A 61 -21.82 -1.58 6.49
N GLU A 62 -20.50 -1.36 6.57
CA GLU A 62 -19.83 -0.34 5.79
C GLU A 62 -19.59 -0.79 4.36
N ARG A 63 -19.80 0.12 3.41
CA ARG A 63 -19.63 -0.14 1.96
C ARG A 63 -18.84 0.97 1.32
N TRP A 64 -17.90 0.61 0.46
CA TRP A 64 -17.24 1.49 -0.47
C TRP A 64 -17.55 1.06 -1.89
N THR A 65 -18.06 1.97 -2.70
CA THR A 65 -18.04 1.80 -4.16
C THR A 65 -16.64 2.10 -4.67
N TYR A 66 -16.32 1.68 -5.90
CA TYR A 66 -15.07 2.07 -6.55
C TYR A 66 -14.93 3.59 -6.60
N ASN A 67 -15.99 4.32 -6.97
CA ASN A 67 -15.97 5.79 -6.99
C ASN A 67 -15.64 6.41 -5.64
N LYS A 68 -16.24 5.91 -4.55
CA LYS A 68 -15.92 6.39 -3.21
C LYS A 68 -14.46 6.08 -2.86
N ALA A 69 -13.98 4.87 -3.15
CA ALA A 69 -12.60 4.48 -2.88
C ALA A 69 -11.60 5.32 -3.69
N HIS A 70 -11.88 5.62 -4.96
CA HIS A 70 -11.05 6.50 -5.77
C HIS A 70 -10.95 7.91 -5.21
N ARG A 71 -12.06 8.48 -4.71
CA ARG A 71 -12.04 9.80 -4.04
C ARG A 71 -11.21 9.77 -2.76
N ASP A 72 -11.41 8.76 -1.92
CA ASP A 72 -10.70 8.64 -0.65
C ASP A 72 -9.18 8.43 -0.89
N VAL A 73 -8.81 7.58 -1.84
CA VAL A 73 -7.42 7.35 -2.27
C VAL A 73 -6.78 8.63 -2.81
N ALA A 74 -7.50 9.40 -3.64
CA ALA A 74 -6.99 10.67 -4.14
C ALA A 74 -6.76 11.67 -3.01
N SER A 75 -7.69 11.75 -2.05
CA SER A 75 -7.57 12.61 -0.87
C SER A 75 -6.35 12.25 -0.01
N ILE A 76 -6.18 10.95 0.30
CA ILE A 76 -5.02 10.46 1.06
C ILE A 76 -3.71 10.79 0.32
N SER A 77 -3.67 10.58 -1.00
CA SER A 77 -2.50 10.89 -1.82
C SER A 77 -2.14 12.38 -1.78
N ASN A 78 -3.13 13.26 -1.91
CA ASN A 78 -2.94 14.71 -1.81
C ASN A 78 -2.44 15.12 -0.42
N TRP A 79 -3.02 14.53 0.64
CA TRP A 79 -2.58 14.80 2.00
C TRP A 79 -1.13 14.35 2.22
N LEU A 80 -0.74 13.16 1.75
CA LEU A 80 0.65 12.69 1.83
C LEU A 80 1.63 13.66 1.16
N GLN A 81 1.28 14.20 -0.01
CA GLN A 81 2.10 15.23 -0.67
C GLN A 81 2.20 16.52 0.16
N GLN A 82 1.12 16.95 0.82
CA GLN A 82 1.14 18.12 1.72
C GLN A 82 2.06 17.89 2.94
N GLN A 83 2.22 16.62 3.38
CA GLN A 83 3.19 16.25 4.42
C GLN A 83 4.63 16.11 3.87
N GLY A 84 4.89 16.45 2.62
CA GLY A 84 6.21 16.35 2.00
C GLY A 84 6.64 14.92 1.64
N VAL A 85 5.68 13.98 1.57
CA VAL A 85 5.95 12.61 1.10
C VAL A 85 6.02 12.62 -0.42
N VAL A 86 7.07 12.05 -0.98
CA VAL A 86 7.32 11.99 -2.42
C VAL A 86 7.55 10.54 -2.86
N LYS A 87 7.55 10.30 -4.18
CA LYS A 87 7.89 9.01 -4.78
C LYS A 87 9.21 8.45 -4.21
N GLY A 88 9.19 7.17 -3.83
CA GLY A 88 10.33 6.46 -3.22
C GLY A 88 10.42 6.60 -1.70
N ASP A 89 9.66 7.50 -1.08
CA ASP A 89 9.50 7.52 0.37
C ASP A 89 8.71 6.30 0.86
N ARG A 90 8.85 5.98 2.16
CA ARG A 90 8.12 4.88 2.81
C ARG A 90 7.01 5.43 3.68
N VAL A 91 5.89 4.74 3.65
CA VAL A 91 4.73 4.97 4.51
C VAL A 91 4.35 3.66 5.18
N SER A 92 4.33 3.64 6.50
CA SER A 92 3.96 2.45 7.28
C SER A 92 2.47 2.36 7.54
N ILE A 93 1.95 1.15 7.48
CA ILE A 93 0.57 0.81 7.82
C ILE A 93 0.59 -0.25 8.93
N ALA A 94 0.23 0.15 10.15
CA ALA A 94 0.18 -0.68 11.34
C ALA A 94 -1.26 -0.73 11.86
N MET A 95 -2.10 -1.55 11.26
CA MET A 95 -3.51 -1.71 11.66
C MET A 95 -4.04 -3.09 11.31
N ARG A 96 -5.22 -3.42 11.83
CA ARG A 96 -5.97 -4.61 11.43
C ARG A 96 -6.47 -4.45 9.99
N ASN A 97 -7.04 -5.54 9.45
CA ASN A 97 -7.58 -5.57 8.09
C ASN A 97 -8.88 -4.74 7.98
N PHE A 98 -8.75 -3.44 8.15
CA PHE A 98 -9.83 -2.48 7.92
C PHE A 98 -9.84 -2.02 6.45
N PRO A 99 -10.96 -1.50 5.93
CA PRO A 99 -11.01 -0.90 4.60
C PRO A 99 -9.94 0.17 4.37
N GLU A 100 -9.65 0.95 5.40
CA GLU A 100 -8.65 2.02 5.40
C GLU A 100 -7.24 1.50 5.07
N TRP A 101 -6.93 0.23 5.38
CA TRP A 101 -5.66 -0.40 5.01
C TRP A 101 -5.46 -0.39 3.48
N LEU A 102 -6.50 -0.82 2.76
CA LEU A 102 -6.47 -0.86 1.29
C LEU A 102 -6.48 0.54 0.67
N LEU A 103 -7.22 1.49 1.27
CA LEU A 103 -7.25 2.87 0.80
C LEU A 103 -5.86 3.52 0.94
N CYS A 104 -5.18 3.35 2.07
CA CYS A 104 -3.82 3.83 2.29
C CYS A 104 -2.82 3.14 1.36
N TYR A 105 -2.96 1.82 1.15
CA TYR A 105 -2.12 1.07 0.21
C TYR A 105 -2.22 1.64 -1.20
N TRP A 106 -3.43 1.80 -1.75
CA TRP A 106 -3.62 2.34 -3.09
C TRP A 106 -3.15 3.79 -3.21
N ALA A 107 -3.35 4.61 -2.19
CA ALA A 107 -2.86 5.98 -2.19
C ALA A 107 -1.34 6.05 -2.33
N CYS A 108 -0.62 5.17 -1.66
CA CYS A 108 0.83 5.08 -1.74
C CYS A 108 1.29 4.53 -3.10
N VAL A 109 0.86 3.32 -3.49
CA VAL A 109 1.38 2.68 -4.70
C VAL A 109 0.97 3.41 -5.98
N ALA A 110 -0.20 4.06 -6.00
CA ALA A 110 -0.63 4.89 -7.13
C ALA A 110 0.20 6.17 -7.30
N THR A 111 0.98 6.55 -6.31
CA THR A 111 1.87 7.73 -6.32
C THR A 111 3.35 7.36 -6.21
N GLY A 112 3.68 6.08 -6.33
CA GLY A 112 5.06 5.59 -6.28
C GLY A 112 5.71 5.67 -4.90
N ILE A 113 4.89 5.75 -3.85
CA ILE A 113 5.32 5.68 -2.45
C ILE A 113 5.38 4.20 -2.06
N THR A 114 6.45 3.78 -1.37
CA THR A 114 6.62 2.40 -0.92
C THR A 114 5.84 2.16 0.38
N VAL A 115 4.90 1.22 0.34
CA VAL A 115 4.13 0.81 1.53
C VAL A 115 4.96 -0.12 2.39
N VAL A 116 4.98 0.11 3.70
CA VAL A 116 5.55 -0.79 4.69
C VAL A 116 4.41 -1.43 5.48
N GLY A 117 4.06 -2.66 5.15
CA GLY A 117 3.04 -3.42 5.86
C GLY A 117 3.57 -3.98 7.18
N MET A 118 3.18 -3.38 8.30
CA MET A 118 3.55 -3.87 9.62
C MET A 118 2.58 -4.93 10.12
N ASN A 119 3.11 -5.97 10.74
CA ASN A 119 2.26 -6.99 11.34
C ASN A 119 1.46 -6.41 12.50
N ALA A 120 0.14 -6.54 12.44
CA ALA A 120 -0.77 -6.02 13.47
C ALA A 120 -0.59 -6.66 14.87
N TRP A 121 0.14 -7.76 14.96
CA TRP A 121 0.42 -8.45 16.23
C TRP A 121 1.78 -8.08 16.84
N TRP A 122 2.59 -7.28 16.16
CA TRP A 122 3.87 -6.83 16.69
C TRP A 122 3.71 -6.13 18.04
N VAL A 123 4.60 -6.46 18.96
CA VAL A 123 4.80 -5.74 20.20
C VAL A 123 5.67 -4.50 19.96
N GLU A 124 5.89 -3.70 20.99
CA GLU A 124 6.61 -2.43 20.89
C GLU A 124 8.02 -2.58 20.30
N ASP A 125 8.80 -3.55 20.80
CA ASP A 125 10.17 -3.80 20.33
C ASP A 125 10.23 -4.18 18.83
N GLU A 126 9.26 -4.98 18.36
CA GLU A 126 9.18 -5.36 16.95
C GLU A 126 8.73 -4.17 16.08
N MET A 127 7.81 -3.35 16.60
CA MET A 127 7.37 -2.12 15.92
C MET A 127 8.53 -1.12 15.83
N GLU A 128 9.28 -0.94 16.91
CA GLU A 128 10.46 -0.07 16.95
C GLU A 128 11.51 -0.53 15.93
N TYR A 129 11.79 -1.85 15.90
CA TYR A 129 12.69 -2.43 14.91
C TYR A 129 12.24 -2.12 13.47
N GLY A 130 10.98 -2.39 13.15
CA GLY A 130 10.45 -2.15 11.79
C GLY A 130 10.42 -0.68 11.40
N LEU A 131 10.16 0.23 12.35
CA LEU A 131 10.20 1.68 12.11
C LEU A 131 11.64 2.18 11.87
N ASN A 132 12.61 1.68 12.63
CA ASN A 132 14.03 2.00 12.43
C ASN A 132 14.55 1.48 11.08
N ASP A 133 14.20 0.25 10.72
CA ASP A 133 14.67 -0.40 9.49
C ASP A 133 14.06 0.25 8.23
N ALA A 134 12.74 0.46 8.21
CA ALA A 134 12.05 1.05 7.07
C ALA A 134 12.16 2.58 7.00
N ALA A 135 12.37 3.27 8.12
CA ALA A 135 12.42 4.72 8.25
C ALA A 135 11.28 5.44 7.49
N PRO A 136 10.00 5.19 7.83
CA PRO A 136 8.85 5.77 7.15
C PRO A 136 8.68 7.25 7.53
N LYS A 137 8.14 8.07 6.62
CA LYS A 137 7.75 9.46 6.92
C LYS A 137 6.40 9.56 7.61
N VAL A 138 5.49 8.63 7.31
CA VAL A 138 4.13 8.60 7.85
C VAL A 138 3.83 7.21 8.39
N LEU A 139 3.10 7.17 9.50
CA LEU A 139 2.53 5.97 10.09
C LEU A 139 1.01 6.09 10.14
N PHE A 140 0.30 5.25 9.39
CA PHE A 140 -1.13 5.00 9.57
C PHE A 140 -1.33 3.88 10.57
N THR A 141 -2.11 4.12 11.62
CA THR A 141 -2.22 3.15 12.72
C THR A 141 -3.60 3.15 13.34
N ASP A 142 -4.13 1.99 13.72
CA ASP A 142 -5.37 1.89 14.50
C ASP A 142 -5.14 2.18 15.99
N SER A 143 -6.22 2.28 16.75
CA SER A 143 -6.17 2.67 18.17
C SER A 143 -5.28 1.77 19.02
N GLU A 144 -5.28 0.44 18.80
CA GLU A 144 -4.46 -0.50 19.59
C GLU A 144 -2.97 -0.37 19.26
N ARG A 145 -2.61 -0.23 17.96
CA ARG A 145 -1.22 -0.07 17.52
C ARG A 145 -0.70 1.33 17.81
N LEU A 146 -1.59 2.33 17.80
CA LEU A 146 -1.25 3.68 18.24
C LEU A 146 -0.76 3.68 19.68
N GLN A 147 -1.42 2.96 20.61
CA GLN A 147 -0.96 2.88 22.00
C GLN A 147 0.46 2.31 22.11
N ARG A 148 0.79 1.27 21.34
CA ARG A 148 2.16 0.73 21.27
C ARG A 148 3.15 1.75 20.72
N PHE A 149 2.79 2.45 19.65
CA PHE A 149 3.63 3.49 19.07
C PHE A 149 3.87 4.65 20.04
N LEU A 150 2.85 5.07 20.78
CA LEU A 150 2.98 6.18 21.75
C LEU A 150 4.00 5.88 22.86
N ASN A 151 4.20 4.61 23.23
CA ASN A 151 5.19 4.20 24.22
C ASN A 151 6.64 4.34 23.74
N ILE A 152 6.86 4.35 22.42
CA ILE A 152 8.18 4.47 21.78
C ILE A 152 8.34 5.76 20.96
N ARG A 153 7.31 6.61 20.92
CA ARG A 153 7.22 7.79 20.04
C ARG A 153 8.38 8.78 20.20
N GLU A 154 8.96 8.89 21.37
CA GLU A 154 10.08 9.78 21.61
C GLU A 154 11.31 9.47 20.73
N ASN A 155 11.44 8.22 20.27
CA ASN A 155 12.47 7.76 19.33
C ASN A 155 12.14 8.08 17.85
N PHE A 156 10.92 8.57 17.55
CA PHE A 156 10.37 8.74 16.21
C PHE A 156 9.64 10.07 16.03
N THR A 157 10.23 11.16 16.51
CA THR A 157 9.60 12.49 16.52
C THR A 157 9.30 13.05 15.13
N GLU A 158 10.00 12.58 14.10
CA GLU A 158 9.83 13.01 12.71
C GLU A 158 8.70 12.25 11.97
N ILE A 159 8.16 11.18 12.54
CA ILE A 159 7.11 10.39 11.91
C ILE A 159 5.77 11.09 12.09
N VAL A 160 5.15 11.52 11.00
CA VAL A 160 3.78 12.04 11.01
C VAL A 160 2.82 10.88 11.23
N THR A 161 1.96 10.98 12.25
CA THR A 161 1.08 9.89 12.66
C THR A 161 -0.37 10.17 12.32
N VAL A 162 -1.05 9.19 11.75
CA VAL A 162 -2.50 9.22 11.45
C VAL A 162 -3.19 8.08 12.18
N GLY A 163 -4.17 8.43 12.99
CA GLY A 163 -4.98 7.46 13.71
C GLY A 163 -6.25 7.06 12.96
N ILE A 164 -6.47 5.74 12.88
CA ILE A 164 -7.60 5.10 12.21
C ILE A 164 -8.57 4.60 13.27
N ARG A 165 -9.86 4.91 13.13
CA ARG A 165 -10.93 4.42 14.02
C ARG A 165 -10.65 4.71 15.51
N LEU A 166 -10.11 5.90 15.79
CA LEU A 166 -9.86 6.32 17.16
C LEU A 166 -11.18 6.64 17.86
N ALA A 167 -11.30 6.22 19.15
CA ALA A 167 -12.43 6.58 19.97
C ALA A 167 -12.39 8.06 20.40
N GLU A 168 -11.18 8.62 20.58
CA GLU A 168 -10.92 9.99 20.99
C GLU A 168 -9.74 10.57 20.21
N THR A 169 -9.68 11.89 20.11
CA THR A 169 -8.53 12.58 19.51
C THR A 169 -7.29 12.47 20.39
N VAL A 170 -6.15 12.27 19.77
CA VAL A 170 -4.85 12.20 20.44
C VAL A 170 -4.00 13.38 19.96
N ASN A 171 -3.30 14.05 20.88
CA ASN A 171 -2.44 15.18 20.54
C ASN A 171 -1.36 14.78 19.54
N ASP A 172 -1.12 15.64 18.55
CA ASP A 172 -0.16 15.46 17.46
C ASP A 172 -0.39 14.18 16.63
N VAL A 173 -1.63 13.68 16.57
CA VAL A 173 -2.08 12.59 15.72
C VAL A 173 -3.22 13.10 14.83
N PHE A 174 -3.04 13.03 13.52
CA PHE A 174 -4.10 13.35 12.57
C PHE A 174 -5.20 12.28 12.64
N THR A 175 -6.45 12.69 12.45
CA THR A 175 -7.55 11.72 12.28
C THR A 175 -7.67 11.32 10.82
N PHE A 176 -8.10 10.09 10.56
CA PHE A 176 -8.33 9.64 9.17
C PHE A 176 -9.37 10.50 8.45
N ASP A 177 -10.39 10.95 9.16
CA ASP A 177 -11.41 11.86 8.59
C ASP A 177 -10.80 13.18 8.10
N SER A 178 -9.82 13.74 8.84
CA SER A 178 -9.12 14.96 8.39
C SER A 178 -8.27 14.71 7.15
N VAL A 179 -7.72 13.51 7.00
CA VAL A 179 -6.94 13.11 5.81
C VAL A 179 -7.83 12.98 4.59
N VAL A 180 -8.95 12.28 4.68
CA VAL A 180 -9.88 12.10 3.55
C VAL A 180 -10.65 13.39 3.21
N ALA A 181 -10.75 14.33 4.15
CA ALA A 181 -11.32 15.66 3.90
C ALA A 181 -10.42 16.56 3.03
N THR A 182 -9.16 16.20 2.78
CA THR A 182 -8.24 16.98 1.93
C THR A 182 -8.78 17.17 0.52
N GLY A 183 -9.42 16.13 -0.04
CA GLY A 183 -10.03 16.20 -1.38
C GLY A 183 -9.01 16.31 -2.52
N GLY A 184 -9.51 16.65 -3.69
CA GLY A 184 -8.71 16.87 -4.90
C GLY A 184 -8.58 15.63 -5.80
N PRO A 185 -8.10 15.81 -7.03
CA PRO A 185 -7.85 14.71 -7.96
C PRO A 185 -6.61 13.91 -7.53
N LEU A 186 -6.55 12.65 -7.95
CA LEU A 186 -5.34 11.84 -7.73
C LEU A 186 -4.11 12.51 -8.37
N PRO A 187 -3.02 12.72 -7.63
CA PRO A 187 -1.82 13.34 -8.15
C PRO A 187 -1.25 12.61 -9.39
N THR A 188 -0.77 13.36 -10.36
CA THR A 188 -0.10 12.78 -11.53
C THR A 188 1.35 12.48 -11.15
N THR A 189 1.70 11.20 -11.15
CA THR A 189 3.05 10.72 -10.85
C THR A 189 3.42 9.62 -11.83
N ALA A 190 4.62 9.69 -12.41
CA ALA A 190 5.15 8.57 -13.17
C ALA A 190 5.60 7.47 -12.20
N VAL A 191 5.06 6.27 -12.39
CA VAL A 191 5.44 5.07 -11.61
C VAL A 191 5.96 4.04 -12.60
N GLU A 192 7.25 3.74 -12.53
CA GLU A 192 7.89 2.79 -13.41
C GLU A 192 7.58 1.35 -12.98
N PRO A 193 7.66 0.37 -13.91
CA PRO A 193 7.36 -1.04 -13.63
C PRO A 193 8.23 -1.64 -12.51
N ASP A 194 9.46 -1.17 -12.37
CA ASP A 194 10.43 -1.64 -11.39
C ASP A 194 10.52 -0.77 -10.13
N SER A 195 9.60 0.20 -9.96
CA SER A 195 9.50 0.99 -8.72
C SER A 195 9.13 0.10 -7.55
N ASP A 196 9.75 0.35 -6.39
CA ASP A 196 9.41 -0.37 -5.16
C ASP A 196 7.98 -0.05 -4.73
N ALA A 197 7.13 -1.08 -4.63
CA ALA A 197 5.73 -0.92 -4.28
C ALA A 197 5.47 -1.14 -2.78
N CYS A 198 6.08 -2.17 -2.20
CA CYS A 198 5.85 -2.52 -0.80
C CYS A 198 7.02 -3.29 -0.18
N ILE A 199 7.13 -3.17 1.14
CA ILE A 199 8.01 -3.93 2.00
C ILE A 199 7.13 -4.73 2.96
N PHE A 200 7.28 -6.05 2.95
CA PHE A 200 6.62 -6.95 3.88
C PHE A 200 7.65 -7.68 4.70
N TYR A 201 7.45 -7.67 6.00
CA TYR A 201 8.28 -8.40 6.94
C TYR A 201 7.78 -9.82 7.14
N THR A 202 8.69 -10.75 7.22
CA THR A 202 8.41 -12.12 7.63
C THR A 202 8.83 -12.35 9.07
N SER A 203 8.23 -13.33 9.77
CA SER A 203 8.68 -13.75 11.09
C SER A 203 10.08 -14.32 10.98
N GLY A 204 11.05 -13.66 11.58
CA GLY A 204 12.43 -14.13 11.60
C GLY A 204 12.60 -15.35 12.51
N THR A 205 13.46 -16.29 12.11
CA THR A 205 13.87 -17.43 12.96
C THR A 205 14.77 -17.00 14.12
N THR A 206 15.23 -15.75 14.13
CA THR A 206 16.16 -15.16 15.11
C THR A 206 15.49 -14.23 16.11
N GLY A 207 14.15 -14.15 16.14
CA GLY A 207 13.38 -13.33 17.08
C GLY A 207 12.99 -11.94 16.55
N TYR A 208 13.66 -11.40 15.52
CA TYR A 208 13.27 -10.13 14.90
C TYR A 208 12.68 -10.35 13.51
N PRO A 209 11.75 -9.47 13.07
CA PRO A 209 11.23 -9.45 11.70
C PRO A 209 12.35 -9.31 10.65
N LYS A 210 12.13 -9.87 9.47
CA LYS A 210 13.07 -9.80 8.33
C LYS A 210 12.34 -9.41 7.07
#